data_e66682507b2dedc4349bef2e1da30b3b
#
_entry.id   e66682507b2dedc4349bef2e1da30b3b
#
_cell.length_a   1.000
_cell.length_b   1.000
_cell.length_c   1.000
_cell.angle_alpha   90.00
_cell.angle_beta   90.00
_cell.angle_gamma   90.00
#
_symmetry.space_group_name_H-M   'P 1'
#
loop_
_entity.id
_entity.type
_entity.pdbx_description
1 polymer ?
#
loop_
_entity_poly.entity_id
_entity_poly.type
_entity_poly.pdbx_seq_one_letter_code
_entity_poly.pdbx_strand_id
1 'polypeptide(L)'
;KQSGGGSGKPDEEDRWFDAAERLRLGQSILGLVEPVGEGYVILDIVPEPGRLNINLLTEADWETILGNIGLPEEYWEEIIEPIMDWMDEDDVANPKGAETEDYYSLLETPYQAKNGAFDTVRELLLVKGFSETILTGGVFDPATLLDETTSWTGTRVSRFTETNDIVI
;
A
#
# COMPACT_ATOMS: atom_id res chain seq x y z
N LYS A 1 55.00 -18.15 5.94
CA LYS A 1 54.29 -17.36 4.92
C LYS A 1 52.95 -16.97 5.46
N GLN A 2 52.82 -15.70 5.87
CA GLN A 2 51.59 -15.06 6.27
C GLN A 2 50.84 -14.65 5.01
N SER A 3 49.61 -15.09 4.85
CA SER A 3 48.69 -14.53 3.90
C SER A 3 47.86 -13.47 4.62
N GLY A 4 48.12 -12.21 4.28
CA GLY A 4 47.35 -11.08 4.75
C GLY A 4 45.96 -11.10 4.17
N GLY A 5 44.95 -11.14 5.04
CA GLY A 5 43.57 -10.89 4.68
C GLY A 5 43.39 -9.37 4.50
N GLY A 6 43.27 -8.90 3.27
CA GLY A 6 42.90 -7.53 3.00
C GLY A 6 41.42 -7.33 3.36
N SER A 7 41.13 -6.53 4.39
CA SER A 7 39.83 -5.94 4.60
C SER A 7 39.66 -4.76 3.62
N GLY A 8 39.52 -5.07 2.33
CA GLY A 8 39.09 -4.07 1.34
C GLY A 8 37.61 -3.73 1.62
N LYS A 9 37.26 -2.44 1.68
CA LYS A 9 35.86 -2.04 1.44
C LYS A 9 35.45 -2.69 0.13
N PRO A 10 34.20 -3.25 0.07
CA PRO A 10 33.69 -3.72 -1.21
C PRO A 10 33.82 -2.59 -2.22
N ASP A 11 34.43 -2.89 -3.37
CA ASP A 11 34.55 -1.86 -4.40
C ASP A 11 33.16 -1.55 -5.01
N GLU A 12 33.13 -0.55 -5.88
CA GLU A 12 31.87 -0.06 -6.44
C GLU A 12 31.19 -1.13 -7.32
N GLU A 13 31.97 -1.97 -8.00
CA GLU A 13 31.47 -3.11 -8.80
C GLU A 13 30.85 -4.19 -7.89
N ASP A 14 31.47 -4.53 -6.77
CA ASP A 14 30.97 -5.52 -5.82
C ASP A 14 29.59 -5.14 -5.26
N ARG A 15 29.36 -3.86 -4.98
CA ARG A 15 28.07 -3.35 -4.49
C ARG A 15 26.94 -3.48 -5.51
N TRP A 16 27.23 -3.21 -6.79
CA TRP A 16 26.24 -3.34 -7.85
C TRP A 16 25.93 -4.80 -8.17
N PHE A 17 26.92 -5.69 -8.10
CA PHE A 17 26.71 -7.12 -8.24
C PHE A 17 25.80 -7.68 -7.14
N ASP A 18 26.06 -7.30 -5.90
CA ASP A 18 25.24 -7.72 -4.74
C ASP A 18 23.81 -7.18 -4.85
N ALA A 19 23.67 -5.93 -5.27
CA ALA A 19 22.38 -5.30 -5.53
C ALA A 19 21.60 -6.03 -6.65
N ALA A 20 22.26 -6.34 -7.77
CA ALA A 20 21.65 -7.05 -8.89
C ALA A 20 21.19 -8.47 -8.51
N GLU A 21 21.95 -9.18 -7.69
CA GLU A 21 21.57 -10.51 -7.22
C GLU A 21 20.38 -10.46 -6.26
N ARG A 22 20.34 -9.50 -5.35
CA ARG A 22 19.21 -9.27 -4.45
C ARG A 22 17.91 -8.96 -5.22
N LEU A 23 17.98 -8.09 -6.23
CA LEU A 23 16.84 -7.80 -7.10
C LEU A 23 16.37 -9.04 -7.87
N ARG A 24 17.30 -9.87 -8.37
CA ARG A 24 16.98 -11.14 -9.04
C ARG A 24 16.24 -12.12 -8.11
N LEU A 25 16.52 -12.05 -6.82
CA LEU A 25 15.83 -12.83 -5.78
C LEU A 25 14.53 -12.19 -5.28
N GLY A 26 14.06 -11.09 -5.92
CA GLY A 26 12.84 -10.39 -5.52
C GLY A 26 13.00 -9.53 -4.25
N GLN A 27 14.23 -9.22 -3.83
CA GLN A 27 14.49 -8.40 -2.64
C GLN A 27 14.63 -6.93 -3.02
N SER A 28 14.04 -6.05 -2.22
CA SER A 28 14.21 -4.60 -2.36
C SER A 28 15.59 -4.15 -1.90
N ILE A 29 16.10 -3.07 -2.51
CA ILE A 29 17.30 -2.35 -2.09
C ILE A 29 16.85 -0.96 -1.69
N LEU A 30 16.96 -0.62 -0.42
CA LEU A 30 16.53 0.68 0.11
C LEU A 30 17.74 1.48 0.60
N GLY A 31 17.72 2.80 0.36
CA GLY A 31 18.70 3.73 0.85
C GLY A 31 20.11 3.56 0.24
N LEU A 32 20.21 3.08 -1.01
CA LEU A 32 21.50 3.01 -1.71
C LEU A 32 21.97 4.42 -2.02
N VAL A 33 23.10 4.83 -1.42
CA VAL A 33 23.67 6.17 -1.61
C VAL A 33 24.77 6.12 -2.66
N GLU A 34 24.58 6.89 -3.74
CA GLU A 34 25.55 7.03 -4.82
C GLU A 34 26.01 8.47 -4.98
N PRO A 35 27.34 8.72 -5.06
CA PRO A 35 27.87 10.07 -5.29
C PRO A 35 27.62 10.50 -6.73
N VAL A 36 27.15 11.73 -6.92
CA VAL A 36 26.94 12.33 -8.24
C VAL A 36 27.49 13.76 -8.23
N GLY A 37 28.60 13.97 -8.89
CA GLY A 37 29.29 15.25 -8.87
C GLY A 37 29.73 15.65 -7.46
N GLU A 38 29.30 16.85 -7.00
CA GLU A 38 29.57 17.32 -5.63
C GLU A 38 28.49 16.92 -4.62
N GLY A 39 27.47 16.17 -5.05
CA GLY A 39 26.35 15.71 -4.24
C GLY A 39 26.26 14.19 -4.16
N TYR A 40 25.09 13.72 -3.73
CA TYR A 40 24.76 12.30 -3.71
C TYR A 40 23.28 12.09 -4.04
N VAL A 41 22.96 10.90 -4.53
CA VAL A 41 21.58 10.42 -4.74
C VAL A 41 21.33 9.27 -3.78
N ILE A 42 20.11 9.20 -3.25
CA ILE A 42 19.62 8.05 -2.51
C ILE A 42 18.67 7.32 -3.44
N LEU A 43 18.91 6.02 -3.66
CA LEU A 43 18.12 5.17 -4.55
C LEU A 43 17.40 4.10 -3.74
N ASP A 44 16.11 3.98 -3.99
CA ASP A 44 15.29 2.87 -3.54
C ASP A 44 14.83 2.08 -4.76
N ILE A 45 15.19 0.79 -4.82
CA ILE A 45 14.86 -0.09 -5.94
C ILE A 45 13.99 -1.21 -5.40
N VAL A 46 12.74 -1.26 -5.87
CA VAL A 46 11.77 -2.29 -5.50
C VAL A 46 11.45 -3.12 -6.74
N PRO A 47 11.54 -4.46 -6.66
CA PRO A 47 11.21 -5.32 -7.79
C PRO A 47 9.73 -5.20 -8.17
N GLU A 48 9.42 -5.01 -9.45
CA GLU A 48 8.05 -4.97 -9.98
C GLU A 48 7.21 -6.22 -9.62
N PRO A 49 7.77 -7.48 -9.67
CA PRO A 49 6.99 -8.67 -9.30
C PRO A 49 6.49 -8.72 -7.85
N GLY A 50 6.96 -7.84 -6.98
CA GLY A 50 6.47 -7.72 -5.60
C GLY A 50 5.27 -6.77 -5.44
N ARG A 51 4.79 -6.16 -6.55
CA ARG A 51 3.64 -5.25 -6.54
C ARG A 51 2.40 -5.96 -7.01
N LEU A 52 1.31 -5.77 -6.30
CA LEU A 52 0.01 -6.27 -6.67
C LEU A 52 -0.80 -5.16 -7.36
N ASN A 53 -1.44 -5.49 -8.47
CA ASN A 53 -2.39 -4.58 -9.10
C ASN A 53 -3.73 -4.68 -8.37
N ILE A 54 -4.12 -3.62 -7.66
CA ILE A 54 -5.35 -3.59 -6.85
C ILE A 54 -6.60 -3.91 -7.66
N ASN A 55 -6.62 -3.61 -8.96
CA ASN A 55 -7.74 -3.88 -9.85
C ASN A 55 -7.86 -5.35 -10.29
N LEU A 56 -6.92 -6.19 -9.90
CA LEU A 56 -6.90 -7.63 -10.22
C LEU A 56 -7.00 -8.50 -8.97
N LEU A 57 -7.08 -7.90 -7.80
CA LEU A 57 -7.20 -8.63 -6.53
C LEU A 57 -8.59 -9.21 -6.39
N THR A 58 -8.62 -10.48 -6.01
CA THR A 58 -9.83 -11.17 -5.60
C THR A 58 -10.09 -10.98 -4.11
N GLU A 59 -11.29 -11.34 -3.62
CA GLU A 59 -11.59 -11.35 -2.18
C GLU A 59 -10.54 -12.15 -1.38
N ALA A 60 -10.14 -13.33 -1.87
CA ALA A 60 -9.13 -14.17 -1.22
C ALA A 60 -7.72 -13.51 -1.18
N ASP A 61 -7.40 -12.70 -2.19
CA ASP A 61 -6.16 -11.91 -2.17
C ASP A 61 -6.24 -10.81 -1.09
N TRP A 62 -7.38 -10.14 -0.98
CA TRP A 62 -7.62 -9.15 0.07
C TRP A 62 -7.58 -9.77 1.47
N GLU A 63 -8.20 -10.92 1.69
CA GLU A 63 -8.11 -11.67 2.95
C GLU A 63 -6.64 -11.95 3.33
N THR A 64 -5.84 -12.37 2.35
CA THR A 64 -4.41 -12.61 2.54
C THR A 64 -3.67 -11.32 2.92
N ILE A 65 -3.95 -10.20 2.25
CA ILE A 65 -3.34 -8.89 2.53
C ILE A 65 -3.71 -8.42 3.93
N LEU A 66 -5.01 -8.44 4.27
CA LEU A 66 -5.52 -7.99 5.57
C LEU A 66 -4.97 -8.86 6.71
N GLY A 67 -4.87 -10.18 6.51
CA GLY A 67 -4.25 -11.09 7.45
C GLY A 67 -2.75 -10.80 7.67
N ASN A 68 -2.02 -10.50 6.60
CA ASN A 68 -0.59 -10.16 6.68
C ASN A 68 -0.30 -8.86 7.45
N ILE A 69 -1.18 -7.87 7.36
CA ILE A 69 -1.08 -6.63 8.14
C ILE A 69 -1.63 -6.77 9.57
N GLY A 70 -2.14 -7.97 9.93
CA GLY A 70 -2.62 -8.28 11.28
C GLY A 70 -4.03 -7.78 11.58
N LEU A 71 -4.84 -7.50 10.55
CA LEU A 71 -6.26 -7.18 10.74
C LEU A 71 -7.02 -8.44 11.18
N PRO A 72 -7.79 -8.42 12.29
CA PRO A 72 -8.58 -9.57 12.70
C PRO A 72 -9.64 -9.96 11.65
N GLU A 73 -9.82 -11.27 11.45
CA GLU A 73 -10.72 -11.84 10.43
C GLU A 73 -12.16 -11.32 10.54
N GLU A 74 -12.62 -11.02 11.74
CA GLU A 74 -13.98 -10.51 12.01
C GLU A 74 -14.29 -9.15 11.36
N TYR A 75 -13.24 -8.41 10.90
CA TYR A 75 -13.39 -7.12 10.22
C TYR A 75 -13.14 -7.18 8.71
N TRP A 76 -12.78 -8.33 8.16
CA TRP A 76 -12.41 -8.43 6.75
C TRP A 76 -13.57 -8.09 5.81
N GLU A 77 -14.76 -8.62 6.05
CA GLU A 77 -15.95 -8.32 5.24
C GLU A 77 -16.26 -6.82 5.22
N GLU A 78 -16.08 -6.12 6.35
CA GLU A 78 -16.34 -4.67 6.45
C GLU A 78 -15.35 -3.81 5.65
N ILE A 79 -14.22 -4.40 5.22
CA ILE A 79 -13.23 -3.75 4.35
C ILE A 79 -13.34 -4.24 2.91
N ILE A 80 -13.52 -5.55 2.71
CA ILE A 80 -13.48 -6.16 1.38
C ILE A 80 -14.75 -5.86 0.59
N GLU A 81 -15.93 -6.02 1.19
CA GLU A 81 -17.20 -5.82 0.48
C GLU A 81 -17.35 -4.39 -0.07
N PRO A 82 -17.03 -3.31 0.68
CA PRO A 82 -17.03 -1.96 0.11
C PRO A 82 -16.01 -1.74 -1.02
N ILE A 83 -14.88 -2.47 -1.03
CA ILE A 83 -13.92 -2.42 -2.14
C ILE A 83 -14.52 -3.05 -3.39
N MET A 84 -15.24 -4.18 -3.23
CA MET A 84 -15.90 -4.87 -4.35
C MET A 84 -17.00 -4.00 -4.95
N ASP A 85 -17.88 -3.41 -4.10
CA ASP A 85 -18.94 -2.49 -4.54
C ASP A 85 -18.35 -1.24 -5.25
N TRP A 86 -17.23 -0.71 -4.75
CA TRP A 86 -16.56 0.43 -5.41
C TRP A 86 -16.10 0.12 -6.82
N MET A 87 -15.80 -1.15 -7.10
CA MET A 87 -15.20 -1.59 -8.36
C MET A 87 -16.21 -2.17 -9.36
N ASP A 88 -17.33 -2.70 -8.90
CA ASP A 88 -18.32 -3.28 -9.82
C ASP A 88 -19.14 -2.20 -10.55
N GLU A 89 -19.98 -2.59 -11.47
CA GLU A 89 -20.72 -1.66 -12.35
C GLU A 89 -22.16 -1.42 -11.90
N ASP A 90 -22.60 -2.11 -10.86
CA ASP A 90 -23.98 -1.98 -10.40
C ASP A 90 -24.09 -1.08 -9.15
N ASP A 91 -25.29 -0.84 -8.65
CA ASP A 91 -25.56 0.03 -7.49
C ASP A 91 -26.20 -0.79 -6.36
N VAL A 92 -25.85 -2.09 -6.24
CA VAL A 92 -26.43 -3.01 -5.25
C VAL A 92 -25.39 -3.36 -4.20
N ALA A 93 -25.47 -2.69 -3.05
CA ALA A 93 -24.52 -2.91 -1.97
C ALA A 93 -24.54 -4.36 -1.47
N ASN A 94 -23.34 -4.92 -1.27
CA ASN A 94 -23.14 -6.15 -0.50
C ASN A 94 -23.59 -5.96 0.96
N PRO A 95 -23.83 -7.02 1.75
CA PRO A 95 -24.34 -6.91 3.13
C PRO A 95 -23.54 -5.97 4.05
N LYS A 96 -22.23 -5.90 3.89
CA LYS A 96 -21.32 -4.99 4.60
C LYS A 96 -20.75 -3.90 3.69
N GLY A 97 -21.13 -3.91 2.43
CA GLY A 97 -20.65 -3.04 1.37
C GLY A 97 -21.12 -1.59 1.50
N ALA A 98 -20.93 -0.83 0.43
CA ALA A 98 -21.33 0.56 0.37
C ALA A 98 -21.48 1.05 -1.06
N GLU A 99 -22.64 1.62 -1.35
CA GLU A 99 -22.95 2.24 -2.63
C GLU A 99 -23.26 3.73 -2.52
N THR A 100 -23.43 4.39 -3.65
CA THR A 100 -23.69 5.83 -3.70
C THR A 100 -24.92 6.22 -2.89
N GLU A 101 -26.06 5.55 -3.11
CA GLU A 101 -27.35 5.96 -2.56
C GLU A 101 -27.48 5.67 -1.06
N ASP A 102 -26.92 4.58 -0.58
CA ASP A 102 -27.09 4.10 0.80
C ASP A 102 -25.94 4.53 1.73
N TYR A 103 -24.79 4.94 1.18
CA TYR A 103 -23.65 5.34 2.00
C TYR A 103 -22.99 6.65 1.55
N TYR A 104 -22.40 6.71 0.34
CA TYR A 104 -21.51 7.81 -0.02
C TYR A 104 -22.22 9.16 -0.21
N SER A 105 -23.47 9.16 -0.62
CA SER A 105 -24.29 10.39 -0.73
C SER A 105 -24.74 10.93 0.62
N LEU A 106 -24.69 10.12 1.68
CA LEU A 106 -25.13 10.48 3.02
C LEU A 106 -24.00 11.05 3.90
N LEU A 107 -22.77 11.03 3.43
CA LEU A 107 -21.62 11.58 4.14
C LEU A 107 -21.72 13.11 4.29
N GLU A 108 -21.04 13.68 5.25
CA GLU A 108 -20.94 15.13 5.46
C GLU A 108 -20.44 15.85 4.18
N THR A 109 -19.49 15.23 3.48
CA THR A 109 -19.04 15.65 2.15
C THR A 109 -19.44 14.57 1.15
N PRO A 110 -20.61 14.68 0.52
CA PRO A 110 -21.13 13.63 -0.35
C PRO A 110 -20.30 13.45 -1.62
N TYR A 111 -20.14 12.21 -2.04
CA TYR A 111 -19.58 11.82 -3.35
C TYR A 111 -20.28 10.55 -3.86
N GLN A 112 -19.85 10.03 -4.97
CA GLN A 112 -20.40 8.83 -5.59
C GLN A 112 -19.37 7.70 -5.55
N ALA A 113 -19.84 6.46 -5.41
CA ALA A 113 -19.01 5.29 -5.71
C ALA A 113 -18.51 5.39 -7.15
N LYS A 114 -17.33 4.86 -7.41
CA LYS A 114 -16.74 4.96 -8.75
C LYS A 114 -17.36 4.01 -9.74
N ASN A 115 -17.87 2.87 -9.27
CA ASN A 115 -18.40 1.75 -10.06
C ASN A 115 -17.44 1.39 -11.20
N GLY A 116 -16.17 1.18 -10.83
CA GLY A 116 -15.11 0.89 -11.78
C GLY A 116 -13.71 0.81 -11.18
N ALA A 117 -12.74 0.52 -12.02
CA ALA A 117 -11.36 0.31 -11.62
C ALA A 117 -10.74 1.54 -10.93
N PHE A 118 -9.89 1.31 -9.93
CA PHE A 118 -9.09 2.34 -9.28
C PHE A 118 -8.09 2.96 -10.26
N ASP A 119 -7.99 4.28 -10.31
CA ASP A 119 -6.93 4.99 -11.03
C ASP A 119 -5.65 5.04 -10.19
N THR A 120 -5.78 5.12 -8.87
CA THR A 120 -4.67 5.17 -7.93
C THR A 120 -4.95 4.35 -6.67
N VAL A 121 -3.91 3.85 -6.01
CA VAL A 121 -4.04 3.16 -4.71
C VAL A 121 -4.63 4.07 -3.63
N ARG A 122 -4.44 5.40 -3.73
CA ARG A 122 -5.00 6.35 -2.77
C ARG A 122 -6.52 6.47 -2.81
N GLU A 123 -7.16 6.06 -3.89
CA GLU A 123 -8.63 6.01 -3.96
C GLU A 123 -9.23 5.04 -2.96
N LEU A 124 -8.47 4.03 -2.49
CA LEU A 124 -8.89 3.18 -1.37
C LEU A 124 -9.30 3.98 -0.13
N LEU A 125 -8.71 5.16 0.09
CA LEU A 125 -9.07 6.03 1.20
C LEU A 125 -10.47 6.68 1.06
N LEU A 126 -11.09 6.57 -0.10
CA LEU A 126 -12.49 6.98 -0.34
C LEU A 126 -13.47 5.84 -0.07
N VAL A 127 -12.98 4.60 0.03
CA VAL A 127 -13.80 3.43 0.24
C VAL A 127 -14.15 3.30 1.72
N LYS A 128 -15.42 3.02 2.02
CA LYS A 128 -15.91 2.79 3.38
C LYS A 128 -15.02 1.79 4.13
N GLY A 129 -14.70 2.11 5.37
CA GLY A 129 -13.90 1.24 6.24
C GLY A 129 -12.40 1.26 5.96
N PHE A 130 -11.94 1.74 4.81
CA PHE A 130 -10.51 1.79 4.48
C PHE A 130 -9.85 3.03 5.08
N SER A 131 -8.73 2.86 5.75
CA SER A 131 -8.02 3.97 6.43
C SER A 131 -6.55 4.04 6.01
N GLU A 132 -5.92 5.19 6.29
CA GLU A 132 -4.49 5.38 6.06
C GLU A 132 -3.65 4.39 6.89
N THR A 133 -4.13 3.97 8.05
CA THR A 133 -3.50 2.94 8.88
C THR A 133 -3.46 1.58 8.17
N ILE A 134 -4.56 1.19 7.52
CA ILE A 134 -4.61 -0.04 6.72
C ILE A 134 -3.68 0.08 5.52
N LEU A 135 -3.71 1.21 4.81
CA LEU A 135 -2.90 1.46 3.62
C LEU A 135 -1.39 1.43 3.91
N THR A 136 -0.97 1.90 5.08
CA THR A 136 0.45 2.01 5.45
C THR A 136 0.96 0.88 6.34
N GLY A 137 0.11 -0.08 6.68
CA GLY A 137 0.47 -1.19 7.57
C GLY A 137 0.72 -0.78 9.02
N GLY A 138 0.02 0.25 9.50
CA GLY A 138 0.07 0.69 10.90
C GLY A 138 -0.71 -0.23 11.86
N VAL A 139 -0.70 0.11 13.14
CA VAL A 139 -1.49 -0.62 14.14
C VAL A 139 -2.98 -0.33 13.92
N PHE A 140 -3.75 -1.36 13.64
CA PHE A 140 -5.18 -1.27 13.44
C PHE A 140 -5.91 -1.06 14.77
N ASP A 141 -6.78 -0.04 14.85
CA ASP A 141 -7.69 0.20 15.96
C ASP A 141 -9.13 -0.05 15.49
N PRO A 142 -9.81 -1.10 15.99
CA PRO A 142 -11.18 -1.41 15.60
C PRO A 142 -12.17 -0.26 15.84
N ALA A 143 -11.90 0.62 16.80
CA ALA A 143 -12.76 1.77 17.06
C ALA A 143 -12.82 2.76 15.88
N THR A 144 -11.81 2.76 15.01
CA THR A 144 -11.77 3.63 13.82
C THR A 144 -12.73 3.20 12.72
N LEU A 145 -13.15 1.94 12.67
CA LEU A 145 -14.16 1.44 11.72
C LEU A 145 -15.58 1.90 12.06
N LEU A 146 -15.83 2.20 13.33
CA LEU A 146 -17.15 2.57 13.84
C LEU A 146 -17.34 4.09 13.93
N ASP A 147 -16.28 4.86 13.71
CA ASP A 147 -16.32 6.31 13.77
C ASP A 147 -16.59 6.89 12.37
N GLU A 148 -17.89 7.03 12.05
CA GLU A 148 -18.36 7.69 10.83
C GLU A 148 -17.92 9.17 10.74
N THR A 149 -17.27 9.69 11.81
CA THR A 149 -16.79 11.07 11.88
C THR A 149 -15.33 11.23 11.50
N THR A 150 -14.60 10.15 11.17
CA THR A 150 -13.22 10.27 10.69
C THR A 150 -13.20 10.71 9.21
N SER A 151 -14.00 11.70 8.93
CA SER A 151 -13.92 12.60 7.79
C SER A 151 -12.54 13.24 7.78
N TRP A 152 -11.86 12.99 6.73
CA TRP A 152 -10.65 13.61 6.17
C TRP A 152 -10.22 14.94 6.81
N THR A 153 -9.70 14.93 8.03
CA THR A 153 -8.97 16.06 8.58
C THR A 153 -7.53 15.93 8.12
N GLY A 154 -7.24 16.64 7.02
CA GLY A 154 -5.92 16.70 6.41
C GLY A 154 -4.80 17.08 7.36
N THR A 155 -4.32 16.14 8.14
CA THR A 155 -3.04 16.29 8.81
C THR A 155 -1.96 15.85 7.84
N ARG A 156 -1.30 16.83 7.26
CA ARG A 156 -0.16 16.72 6.36
C ARG A 156 0.97 15.99 7.05
N VAL A 157 1.04 14.68 6.93
CA VAL A 157 2.27 13.95 7.26
C VAL A 157 3.16 14.00 6.02
N SER A 158 4.11 14.95 6.04
CA SER A 158 5.13 15.11 5.03
C SER A 158 6.19 14.01 5.16
N ARG A 159 5.94 12.85 4.62
CA ARG A 159 6.93 11.83 4.24
C ARG A 159 6.32 10.76 3.36
N PHE A 160 5.79 11.15 2.22
CA PHE A 160 5.61 10.22 1.11
C PHE A 160 6.34 10.78 -0.09
N THR A 161 7.40 10.11 -0.47
CA THR A 161 7.83 10.09 -1.86
C THR A 161 6.64 9.56 -2.67
N GLU A 162 6.30 10.26 -3.75
CA GLU A 162 5.23 9.90 -4.69
C GLU A 162 5.54 8.55 -5.37
N THR A 163 5.32 7.46 -4.67
CA THR A 163 5.29 6.12 -5.26
C THR A 163 3.96 5.48 -4.91
N ASN A 164 3.16 5.20 -5.94
CA ASN A 164 1.83 4.59 -5.86
C ASN A 164 1.91 3.09 -5.54
N ASP A 165 2.60 2.69 -4.46
CA ASP A 165 2.89 1.29 -4.22
C ASP A 165 2.53 0.84 -2.82
N ILE A 166 1.66 -0.18 -2.76
CA ILE A 166 1.54 -1.03 -1.58
C ILE A 166 2.75 -1.97 -1.58
N VAL A 167 3.63 -1.84 -0.60
CA VAL A 167 4.69 -2.82 -0.34
C VAL A 167 4.14 -3.81 0.69
N ILE A 168 3.95 -5.05 0.26
CA ILE A 168 3.59 -6.18 1.11
C ILE A 168 4.85 -6.84 1.64
#